data_7833ab45b627ef9e908c123759e4ba0a
#
_entry.id   7833ab45b627ef9e908c123759e4ba0a
#
_cell.length_a   1.000
_cell.length_b   1.000
_cell.length_c   1.000
_cell.angle_alpha   90.00
_cell.angle_beta   90.00
_cell.angle_gamma   90.00
#
_symmetry.space_group_name_H-M   'P 1'
#
loop_
_entity.id
_entity.type
_entity.pdbx_description
1 polymer ?
#
loop_
_entity_poly.entity_id
_entity_poly.type
_entity_poly.pdbx_seq_one_letter_code
_entity_poly.pdbx_strand_id
1 'polypeptide(L)'
;MIMAFDYPAAFSEGAYWASMIADRLKLRGVQCWTPEPPKDRTQEWITRHEKDICLPWTDKPLEVKARTHICDDQGNLIYDPLFVDTKYGYDMKTVKPLAYVMVCKKTANIWCLSPRA
;
A
#
# COMPACT_ATOMS: atom_id res chain seq x y z
N MET A 1 -21.08 -16.83 9.51
CA MET A 1 -20.76 -15.78 10.50
C MET A 1 -20.01 -14.66 9.78
N ILE A 2 -20.49 -13.46 9.90
CA ILE A 2 -19.80 -12.29 9.33
C ILE A 2 -18.81 -11.79 10.37
N MET A 3 -17.54 -11.82 10.02
CA MET A 3 -16.51 -11.24 10.87
C MET A 3 -16.42 -9.75 10.63
N ALA A 4 -16.44 -8.95 11.68
CA ALA A 4 -16.21 -7.52 11.57
C ALA A 4 -14.77 -7.28 11.10
N PHE A 5 -14.58 -6.31 10.21
CA PHE A 5 -13.25 -5.91 9.76
C PHE A 5 -12.53 -5.19 10.90
N ASP A 6 -11.35 -5.68 11.27
CA ASP A 6 -10.55 -5.10 12.34
C ASP A 6 -9.64 -4.02 11.76
N TYR A 7 -10.12 -2.78 11.74
CA TYR A 7 -9.36 -1.65 11.22
C TYR A 7 -8.05 -1.40 11.98
N PRO A 8 -8.03 -1.41 13.32
CA PRO A 8 -6.75 -1.21 14.03
C PRO A 8 -5.69 -2.24 13.67
N ALA A 9 -6.07 -3.52 13.59
CA ALA A 9 -5.13 -4.58 13.20
C ALA A 9 -4.67 -4.40 11.74
N ALA A 10 -5.58 -4.06 10.83
CA ALA A 10 -5.27 -3.83 9.43
C ALA A 10 -4.32 -2.63 9.25
N PHE A 11 -4.51 -1.55 10.01
CA PHE A 11 -3.62 -0.40 9.97
C PHE A 11 -2.23 -0.72 10.50
N SER A 12 -2.16 -1.47 11.62
CA SER A 12 -0.88 -1.89 12.19
C SER A 12 -0.08 -2.75 11.21
N GLU A 13 -0.76 -3.67 10.53
CA GLU A 13 -0.15 -4.50 9.49
C GLU A 13 0.28 -3.66 8.28
N GLY A 14 -0.59 -2.76 7.82
CA GLY A 14 -0.27 -1.86 6.72
C GLY A 14 0.94 -0.98 7.01
N ALA A 15 1.02 -0.43 8.23
CA ALA A 15 2.15 0.36 8.68
C ALA A 15 3.45 -0.46 8.70
N TYR A 16 3.38 -1.72 9.11
CA TYR A 16 4.52 -2.62 9.10
C TYR A 16 5.09 -2.80 7.68
N TRP A 17 4.23 -3.13 6.72
CA TRP A 17 4.67 -3.34 5.33
C TRP A 17 5.17 -2.06 4.68
N ALA A 18 4.50 -0.93 4.93
CA ALA A 18 4.94 0.37 4.42
C ALA A 18 6.31 0.75 4.98
N SER A 19 6.53 0.55 6.27
CA SER A 19 7.81 0.81 6.92
C SER A 19 8.92 -0.08 6.36
N MET A 20 8.65 -1.35 6.13
CA MET A 20 9.60 -2.28 5.54
C MET A 20 10.01 -1.85 4.12
N ILE A 21 9.04 -1.46 3.29
CA ILE A 21 9.32 -0.97 1.93
C ILE A 21 10.12 0.32 1.99
N ALA A 22 9.74 1.26 2.86
CA ALA A 22 10.46 2.52 3.01
C ALA A 22 11.92 2.29 3.41
N ASP A 23 12.18 1.38 4.33
CA ASP A 23 13.55 1.04 4.76
C ASP A 23 14.37 0.47 3.59
N ARG A 24 13.78 -0.40 2.78
CA ARG A 24 14.45 -0.95 1.59
C ARG A 24 14.76 0.12 0.55
N LEU A 25 13.84 1.07 0.34
CA LEU A 25 14.06 2.20 -0.55
C LEU A 25 15.21 3.08 -0.07
N LYS A 26 15.26 3.37 1.23
CA LYS A 26 16.35 4.14 1.84
C LYS A 26 17.70 3.47 1.66
N LEU A 27 17.75 2.15 1.82
CA LEU A 27 18.99 1.38 1.59
C LEU A 27 19.49 1.48 0.15
N ARG A 28 18.62 1.77 -0.79
CA ARG A 28 18.95 1.97 -2.21
C ARG A 28 19.16 3.44 -2.57
N GLY A 29 19.20 4.33 -1.57
CA GLY A 29 19.44 5.75 -1.79
C GLY A 29 18.20 6.57 -2.12
N VAL A 30 17.01 6.02 -1.96
CA VAL A 30 15.77 6.75 -2.21
C VAL A 30 15.34 7.45 -0.91
N GLN A 31 15.17 8.78 -0.98
CA GLN A 31 14.64 9.55 0.14
C GLN A 31 13.13 9.36 0.21
N CYS A 32 12.65 8.93 1.37
CA CYS A 32 11.22 8.71 1.60
C CYS A 32 10.93 8.65 3.08
N TRP A 33 9.65 8.76 3.44
CA TRP A 33 9.21 8.59 4.83
C TRP A 33 7.79 8.05 4.88
N THR A 34 7.43 7.48 6.03
CA THR A 34 6.05 7.06 6.31
C THR A 34 5.42 8.12 7.22
N PRO A 35 4.29 8.73 6.81
CA PRO A 35 3.65 9.75 7.64
C PRO A 35 3.00 9.13 8.87
N GLU A 36 2.95 9.91 9.96
CA GLU A 36 2.19 9.49 11.13
C GLU A 36 0.69 9.57 10.84
N PRO A 37 -0.09 8.55 11.21
CA PRO A 37 -1.53 8.61 11.04
C PRO A 37 -2.16 9.62 11.98
N PRO A 38 -3.17 10.40 11.54
CA PRO A 38 -3.88 11.30 12.43
C PRO A 38 -4.67 10.52 13.49
N LYS A 39 -4.95 11.19 14.62
CA LYS A 39 -5.61 10.55 15.76
C LYS A 39 -7.07 10.22 15.48
N ASP A 40 -7.78 11.09 14.79
CA ASP A 40 -9.20 10.95 14.51
C ASP A 40 -9.40 10.72 13.01
N ARG A 41 -9.62 9.45 12.63
CA ARG A 41 -9.83 9.06 11.24
C ARG A 41 -11.16 8.38 11.07
N THR A 42 -11.96 8.87 10.13
CA THR A 42 -13.12 8.14 9.64
C THR A 42 -12.71 7.27 8.45
N GLN A 43 -13.53 6.29 8.11
CA GLN A 43 -13.32 5.48 6.91
C GLN A 43 -13.24 6.35 5.65
N GLU A 44 -14.09 7.37 5.57
CA GLU A 44 -14.07 8.31 4.45
C GLU A 44 -12.77 9.09 4.39
N TRP A 45 -12.28 9.59 5.52
CA TRP A 45 -11.01 10.31 5.59
C TRP A 45 -9.86 9.42 5.12
N ILE A 46 -9.81 8.17 5.61
CA ILE A 46 -8.79 7.19 5.23
C ILE A 46 -8.78 6.97 3.72
N THR A 47 -9.98 6.73 3.14
CA THR A 47 -10.09 6.49 1.70
C THR A 47 -9.55 7.65 0.88
N ARG A 48 -9.77 8.89 1.34
CA ARG A 48 -9.38 10.10 0.61
C ARG A 48 -7.93 10.52 0.81
N HIS A 49 -7.39 10.31 2.01
CA HIS A 49 -6.14 10.96 2.43
C HIS A 49 -5.03 9.99 2.82
N GLU A 50 -5.28 8.70 2.75
CA GLU A 50 -4.27 7.72 3.12
C GLU A 50 -3.01 7.88 2.25
N LYS A 51 -1.86 7.95 2.93
CA LYS A 51 -0.56 7.98 2.27
C LYS A 51 0.34 6.99 3.01
N ASP A 52 0.83 5.98 2.29
CA ASP A 52 1.66 4.95 2.91
C ASP A 52 3.14 5.35 2.93
N ILE A 53 3.66 5.80 1.80
CA ILE A 53 5.04 6.27 1.69
C ILE A 53 5.07 7.59 0.94
N CYS A 54 5.69 8.60 1.55
CA CYS A 54 5.85 9.92 0.96
C CYS A 54 7.25 10.10 0.36
N LEU A 55 7.31 10.86 -0.73
CA LEU A 55 8.53 11.16 -1.45
C LEU A 55 8.75 12.68 -1.47
N PRO A 56 10.02 13.17 -1.31
CA PRO A 56 10.24 14.62 -1.19
C PRO A 56 10.02 15.42 -2.46
N TRP A 57 10.00 14.79 -3.64
CA TRP A 57 9.89 15.50 -4.92
C TRP A 57 8.49 15.54 -5.51
N THR A 58 7.50 14.91 -4.86
CA THR A 58 6.13 14.85 -5.35
C THR A 58 5.16 14.73 -4.19
N ASP A 59 3.95 15.24 -4.37
CA ASP A 59 2.86 15.05 -3.41
C ASP A 59 2.13 13.71 -3.60
N LYS A 60 2.43 12.99 -4.68
CA LYS A 60 1.83 11.69 -4.96
C LYS A 60 2.54 10.60 -4.17
N PRO A 61 1.83 9.86 -3.29
CA PRO A 61 2.45 8.82 -2.47
C PRO A 61 2.65 7.53 -3.24
N LEU A 62 3.49 6.65 -2.69
CA LEU A 62 3.45 5.24 -3.02
C LEU A 62 2.40 4.57 -2.13
N GLU A 63 1.51 3.79 -2.71
CA GLU A 63 0.50 3.06 -1.96
C GLU A 63 0.90 1.59 -1.86
N VAL A 64 0.99 1.09 -0.61
CA VAL A 64 1.42 -0.28 -0.35
C VAL A 64 0.21 -1.17 -0.14
N LYS A 65 0.13 -2.24 -0.91
CA LYS A 65 -0.92 -3.26 -0.79
C LYS A 65 -0.26 -4.60 -0.49
N ALA A 66 -0.51 -5.14 0.69
CA ALA A 66 0.00 -6.45 1.09
C ALA A 66 -1.09 -7.49 0.91
N ARG A 67 -0.77 -8.58 0.23
CA ARG A 67 -1.70 -9.68 -0.06
C ARG A 67 -1.05 -11.02 0.23
N THR A 68 -1.84 -11.98 0.70
CA THR A 68 -1.33 -13.29 1.09
C THR A 68 -1.16 -14.22 -0.11
N HIS A 69 -2.09 -14.18 -1.08
CA HIS A 69 -2.19 -15.19 -2.13
C HIS A 69 -2.00 -14.62 -3.54
N ILE A 70 -1.02 -13.73 -3.72
CA ILE A 70 -0.71 -13.17 -5.05
C ILE A 70 0.50 -13.80 -5.71
N CYS A 71 1.22 -14.67 -5.00
CA CYS A 71 2.36 -15.40 -5.55
C CYS A 71 2.34 -16.85 -5.10
N ASP A 72 3.04 -17.71 -5.86
CA ASP A 72 3.25 -19.11 -5.48
C ASP A 72 4.39 -19.24 -4.46
N ASP A 73 4.71 -20.48 -4.06
CA ASP A 73 5.76 -20.76 -3.07
C ASP A 73 7.17 -20.42 -3.58
N GLN A 74 7.30 -20.24 -4.89
CA GLN A 74 8.57 -19.85 -5.53
C GLN A 74 8.67 -18.35 -5.75
N GLY A 75 7.65 -17.58 -5.33
CA GLY A 75 7.62 -16.14 -5.46
C GLY A 75 7.15 -15.62 -6.81
N ASN A 76 6.58 -16.48 -7.67
CA ASN A 76 6.04 -16.07 -8.96
C ASN A 76 4.63 -15.52 -8.80
N LEU A 77 4.32 -14.43 -9.50
CA LEU A 77 3.00 -13.81 -9.50
C LEU A 77 1.98 -14.77 -10.13
N ILE A 78 0.84 -14.99 -9.45
CA ILE A 78 -0.17 -15.95 -9.91
C ILE A 78 -1.49 -15.31 -10.33
N TYR A 79 -1.64 -14.00 -10.17
CA TYR A 79 -2.85 -13.29 -10.59
C TYR A 79 -2.63 -12.51 -11.87
N ASP A 80 -3.58 -12.64 -12.78
CA ASP A 80 -3.66 -11.86 -14.01
C ASP A 80 -5.14 -11.71 -14.39
N PRO A 81 -5.74 -10.49 -14.33
CA PRO A 81 -5.12 -9.23 -13.94
C PRO A 81 -4.94 -9.08 -12.43
N LEU A 82 -3.93 -8.34 -12.02
CA LEU A 82 -3.69 -8.03 -10.62
C LEU A 82 -4.61 -6.90 -10.15
N PHE A 83 -5.44 -7.18 -9.14
CA PHE A 83 -6.36 -6.20 -8.58
C PHE A 83 -5.64 -5.39 -7.49
N VAL A 84 -5.50 -4.09 -7.69
CA VAL A 84 -4.77 -3.21 -6.76
C VAL A 84 -5.69 -2.30 -5.95
N ASP A 85 -6.82 -1.88 -6.52
CA ASP A 85 -7.74 -0.98 -5.85
C ASP A 85 -9.12 -1.08 -6.50
N THR A 86 -10.16 -0.61 -5.80
CA THR A 86 -11.47 -0.42 -6.41
C THR A 86 -11.48 0.89 -7.20
N LYS A 87 -12.33 0.97 -8.23
CA LYS A 87 -12.55 2.22 -8.93
C LYS A 87 -13.00 3.32 -7.98
N TYR A 88 -13.92 2.99 -7.07
CA TYR A 88 -14.41 3.93 -6.06
C TYR A 88 -13.28 4.41 -5.14
N GLY A 89 -12.49 3.49 -4.59
CA GLY A 89 -11.38 3.84 -3.71
C GLY A 89 -10.35 4.72 -4.41
N TYR A 90 -10.00 4.40 -5.66
CA TYR A 90 -9.09 5.22 -6.45
C TYR A 90 -9.66 6.61 -6.74
N ASP A 91 -10.92 6.69 -7.18
CA ASP A 91 -11.55 7.95 -7.54
C ASP A 91 -11.73 8.89 -6.33
N MET A 92 -11.93 8.33 -5.14
CA MET A 92 -12.12 9.11 -3.91
C MET A 92 -10.83 9.69 -3.34
N LYS A 93 -9.67 9.23 -3.76
CA LYS A 93 -8.40 9.74 -3.25
C LYS A 93 -8.19 11.20 -3.65
N THR A 94 -7.84 12.04 -2.67
CA THR A 94 -7.55 13.46 -2.89
C THR A 94 -6.31 13.63 -3.76
N VAL A 95 -5.29 12.82 -3.50
CA VAL A 95 -4.09 12.75 -4.33
C VAL A 95 -3.94 11.31 -4.81
N LYS A 96 -3.88 11.11 -6.12
CA LYS A 96 -3.72 9.78 -6.69
C LYS A 96 -2.31 9.26 -6.43
N PRO A 97 -2.12 7.95 -6.18
CA PRO A 97 -0.80 7.41 -5.95
C PRO A 97 0.09 7.50 -7.19
N LEU A 98 1.37 7.71 -6.96
CA LEU A 98 2.39 7.67 -8.01
C LEU A 98 2.52 6.25 -8.56
N ALA A 99 2.49 5.27 -7.66
CA ALA A 99 2.57 3.86 -7.98
C ALA A 99 1.97 3.04 -6.85
N TYR A 100 1.57 1.81 -7.17
CA TYR A 100 1.20 0.80 -6.19
C TYR A 100 2.37 -0.14 -5.96
N VAL A 101 2.67 -0.41 -4.70
CA VAL A 101 3.68 -1.39 -4.31
C VAL A 101 2.95 -2.59 -3.73
N MET A 102 2.93 -3.67 -4.49
CA MET A 102 2.28 -4.92 -4.08
C MET A 102 3.27 -5.81 -3.37
N VAL A 103 2.91 -6.29 -2.19
CA VAL A 103 3.77 -7.18 -1.41
C VAL A 103 3.06 -8.51 -1.22
N CYS A 104 3.73 -9.60 -1.54
CA CYS A 104 3.28 -10.94 -1.16
C CYS A 104 3.71 -11.20 0.29
N LYS A 105 2.76 -11.29 1.20
CA LYS A 105 3.06 -11.51 2.62
C LYS A 105 3.80 -12.84 2.86
N LYS A 106 3.54 -13.82 2.02
CA LYS A 106 4.07 -15.17 2.14
C LYS A 106 5.57 -15.23 1.85
N THR A 107 6.04 -14.49 0.86
CA THR A 107 7.45 -14.54 0.40
C THR A 107 8.17 -13.22 0.54
N ALA A 108 7.47 -12.12 0.85
CA ALA A 108 7.97 -10.75 0.86
C ALA A 108 8.44 -10.26 -0.52
N ASN A 109 8.01 -10.91 -1.60
CA ASN A 109 8.27 -10.43 -2.96
C ASN A 109 7.47 -9.17 -3.24
N ILE A 110 8.02 -8.25 -4.03
CA ILE A 110 7.49 -6.92 -4.25
C ILE A 110 7.36 -6.64 -5.74
N TRP A 111 6.22 -6.08 -6.12
CA TRP A 111 5.97 -5.60 -7.49
C TRP A 111 5.53 -4.15 -7.43
N CYS A 112 6.07 -3.33 -8.32
CA CYS A 112 5.63 -1.94 -8.49
C CYS A 112 4.77 -1.83 -9.73
N LEU A 113 3.61 -1.19 -9.59
CA LEU A 113 2.63 -1.04 -10.66
C LEU A 113 2.29 0.44 -10.85
N SER A 114 2.38 0.90 -12.10
CA SER A 114 1.90 2.23 -12.45
C SER A 114 0.36 2.23 -12.46
N PRO A 115 -0.31 3.31 -11.96
CA PRO A 115 -1.77 3.42 -12.05
C PRO A 115 -2.29 3.44 -13.49
N ARG A 116 -1.42 3.68 -14.47
CA ARG A 116 -1.78 3.71 -15.90
C ARG A 116 -1.64 2.37 -16.58
N ALA A 117 -1.09 1.41 -15.89
CA ALA A 117 -0.89 0.07 -16.46
C ALA A 117 -2.20 -0.70 -16.55
#